data_24bfc66bd45a01bbc80bec678c2ce052
#
_entry.id   24bfc66bd45a01bbc80bec678c2ce052
#
_cell.length_a   1.000
_cell.length_b   1.000
_cell.length_c   1.000
_cell.angle_alpha   90.00
_cell.angle_beta   90.00
_cell.angle_gamma   90.00
#
_symmetry.space_group_name_H-M   'P 1'
#
loop_
_entity.id
_entity.type
_entity.pdbx_description
1 polymer ?
#
loop_
_entity_poly.entity_id
_entity_poly.type
_entity_poly.pdbx_seq_one_letter_code
_entity_poly.pdbx_strand_id
1 'polypeptide(L)'
;MSIYELLKDVPLFNNFSEEEMQILIDMDPPIKEYVKDDHLITEGELSTTLFLLVKGVCLITKQQDDANIQLSRLKPGEIFGEMSWVSGKPRQSNVVANEDVTAIEMDQAFFEQIKPEMSNKIKDYLIGLLIKRLDNMNEAIMRISKLMRA
;
A
#
# COMPACT_ATOMS: atom_id res chain seq x y z
N MET A 1 19.82 8.80 6.68
CA MET A 1 18.48 9.35 6.93
C MET A 1 17.83 8.56 8.05
N SER A 2 17.30 9.25 9.05
CA SER A 2 16.66 8.58 10.19
C SER A 2 15.28 8.03 9.79
N ILE A 3 14.76 7.08 10.57
CA ILE A 3 13.42 6.55 10.35
C ILE A 3 12.38 7.66 10.45
N TYR A 4 12.54 8.57 11.41
CA TYR A 4 11.65 9.73 11.54
C TYR A 4 11.61 10.56 10.26
N GLU A 5 12.76 10.85 9.68
CA GLU A 5 12.86 11.62 8.42
C GLU A 5 12.14 10.91 7.26
N LEU A 6 12.18 9.57 7.24
CA LEU A 6 11.49 8.81 6.21
C LEU A 6 9.96 8.85 6.38
N LEU A 7 9.47 8.91 7.61
CA LEU A 7 8.05 8.69 7.90
C LEU A 7 7.26 9.96 8.20
N LYS A 8 7.91 11.05 8.59
CA LYS A 8 7.24 12.26 9.07
C LYS A 8 6.24 12.88 8.07
N ASP A 9 6.50 12.74 6.78
CA ASP A 9 5.68 13.34 5.73
C ASP A 9 4.75 12.32 5.05
N VAL A 10 4.71 11.09 5.54
CA VAL A 10 3.83 10.06 4.98
C VAL A 10 2.39 10.33 5.43
N PRO A 11 1.44 10.47 4.49
CA PRO A 11 0.05 10.82 4.84
C PRO A 11 -0.60 9.88 5.86
N LEU A 12 -0.26 8.59 5.84
CA LEU A 12 -0.76 7.61 6.80
C LEU A 12 -0.56 8.07 8.24
N PHE A 13 0.56 8.72 8.54
CA PHE A 13 0.95 9.09 9.90
C PHE A 13 0.56 10.51 10.29
N ASN A 14 -0.20 11.24 9.44
CA ASN A 14 -0.60 12.61 9.73
C ASN A 14 -1.42 12.73 11.03
N ASN A 15 -2.18 11.72 11.38
CA ASN A 15 -3.02 11.70 12.58
C ASN A 15 -2.34 11.02 13.78
N PHE A 16 -1.10 10.60 13.62
CA PHE A 16 -0.34 10.02 14.72
C PHE A 16 0.19 11.14 15.62
N SER A 17 0.10 10.96 16.94
CA SER A 17 0.70 11.86 17.89
C SER A 17 2.23 11.70 17.90
N GLU A 18 2.93 12.65 18.53
CA GLU A 18 4.38 12.55 18.69
C GLU A 18 4.77 11.29 19.46
N GLU A 19 3.98 10.95 20.49
CA GLU A 19 4.19 9.73 21.28
C GLU A 19 4.02 8.48 20.39
N GLU A 20 2.99 8.45 19.57
CA GLU A 20 2.75 7.33 18.66
C GLU A 20 3.85 7.19 17.61
N MET A 21 4.33 8.30 17.07
CA MET A 21 5.48 8.28 16.15
C MET A 21 6.74 7.76 16.84
N GLN A 22 6.94 8.11 18.10
CA GLN A 22 8.09 7.63 18.86
C GLN A 22 8.01 6.12 19.10
N ILE A 23 6.83 5.60 19.41
CA ILE A 23 6.59 4.17 19.56
C ILE A 23 6.95 3.45 18.25
N LEU A 24 6.48 3.97 17.11
CA LEU A 24 6.76 3.41 15.80
C LEU A 24 8.26 3.35 15.51
N ILE A 25 8.98 4.43 15.83
CA ILE A 25 10.43 4.51 15.62
C ILE A 25 11.17 3.53 16.53
N ASP A 26 10.78 3.48 17.82
CA ASP A 26 11.45 2.66 18.82
C ASP A 26 11.28 1.16 18.60
N MET A 27 10.18 0.75 17.94
CA MET A 27 9.95 -0.66 17.64
C MET A 27 10.79 -1.17 16.47
N ASP A 28 11.54 -0.30 15.82
CA ASP A 28 12.35 -0.64 14.65
C ASP A 28 11.48 -1.32 13.56
N PRO A 29 10.61 -0.56 12.89
CA PRO A 29 9.65 -1.13 11.93
C PRO A 29 10.35 -1.89 10.81
N PRO A 30 9.72 -2.94 10.26
CA PRO A 30 10.35 -3.80 9.24
C PRO A 30 10.45 -3.09 7.89
N ILE A 31 11.55 -2.36 7.71
CA ILE A 31 11.87 -1.65 6.48
C ILE A 31 12.70 -2.58 5.62
N LYS A 32 12.27 -2.79 4.38
CA LYS A 32 12.96 -3.64 3.41
C LYS A 32 13.29 -2.89 2.14
N GLU A 33 14.42 -3.25 1.55
CA GLU A 33 14.87 -2.71 0.28
C GLU A 33 14.72 -3.75 -0.82
N TYR A 34 14.30 -3.28 -1.99
CA TYR A 34 14.09 -4.10 -3.18
C TYR A 34 14.82 -3.45 -4.35
N VAL A 35 15.37 -4.27 -5.23
CA VAL A 35 15.98 -3.78 -6.47
C VAL A 35 14.98 -3.88 -7.61
N LYS A 36 15.26 -3.17 -8.70
CA LYS A 36 14.42 -3.19 -9.90
C LYS A 36 14.08 -4.63 -10.30
N ASP A 37 12.83 -4.83 -10.69
CA ASP A 37 12.23 -6.10 -11.10
C ASP A 37 11.92 -7.09 -9.98
N ASP A 38 12.27 -6.78 -8.72
CA ASP A 38 11.85 -7.59 -7.58
C ASP A 38 10.33 -7.52 -7.41
N HIS A 39 9.73 -8.64 -7.05
CA HIS A 39 8.32 -8.70 -6.68
C HIS A 39 8.16 -8.43 -5.18
N LEU A 40 7.42 -7.39 -4.83
CA LEU A 40 6.97 -7.17 -3.47
C LEU A 40 5.74 -8.04 -3.19
N ILE A 41 4.87 -8.15 -4.19
CA ILE A 41 3.70 -9.01 -4.17
C ILE A 41 3.68 -9.83 -5.46
N THR A 42 3.33 -11.12 -5.34
CA THR A 42 3.16 -12.01 -6.49
C THR A 42 1.71 -12.48 -6.56
N GLU A 43 1.10 -12.36 -7.73
CA GLU A 43 -0.28 -12.80 -7.97
C GLU A 43 -0.45 -14.28 -7.56
N GLY A 44 -1.52 -14.56 -6.81
CA GLY A 44 -1.83 -15.90 -6.33
C GLY A 44 -1.25 -16.27 -4.98
N GLU A 45 -0.32 -15.49 -4.43
CA GLU A 45 0.25 -15.76 -3.11
C GLU A 45 -0.80 -15.61 -2.00
N LEU A 46 -0.68 -16.46 -0.98
CA LEU A 46 -1.47 -16.36 0.24
C LEU A 46 -0.71 -15.51 1.25
N SER A 47 -0.83 -14.21 1.14
CA SER A 47 -0.19 -13.27 2.06
C SER A 47 -1.14 -12.10 2.32
N THR A 48 -1.21 -11.67 3.57
CA THR A 48 -2.05 -10.54 3.98
C THR A 48 -1.24 -9.34 4.44
N THR A 49 0.08 -9.34 4.23
CA THR A 49 0.94 -8.23 4.60
C THR A 49 0.51 -6.95 3.89
N LEU A 50 0.38 -5.88 4.66
CA LEU A 50 0.09 -4.54 4.15
C LEU A 50 1.41 -3.81 3.95
N PHE A 51 1.57 -3.14 2.82
CA PHE A 51 2.82 -2.46 2.48
C PHE A 51 2.64 -0.95 2.45
N LEU A 52 3.67 -0.24 2.90
CA LEU A 52 3.78 1.21 2.74
C LEU A 52 5.02 1.50 1.90
N LEU A 53 4.83 2.14 0.75
CA LEU A 53 5.95 2.53 -0.11
C LEU A 53 6.59 3.81 0.44
N VAL A 54 7.88 3.74 0.75
CA VAL A 54 8.62 4.88 1.33
C VAL A 54 9.47 5.59 0.29
N LYS A 55 10.13 4.82 -0.58
CA LYS A 55 10.97 5.36 -1.66
C LYS A 55 10.81 4.52 -2.92
N GLY A 56 10.96 5.16 -4.06
CA GLY A 56 10.93 4.50 -5.36
C GLY A 56 9.53 4.35 -5.90
N VAL A 57 9.42 3.68 -7.04
CA VAL A 57 8.18 3.48 -7.76
C VAL A 57 7.97 2.00 -8.01
N CYS A 58 6.74 1.54 -7.79
CA CYS A 58 6.32 0.18 -8.12
C CYS A 58 5.26 0.21 -9.20
N LEU A 59 5.15 -0.90 -9.94
CA LEU A 59 4.11 -1.13 -10.93
C LEU A 59 3.20 -2.23 -10.44
N ILE A 60 1.88 -2.00 -10.54
CA ILE A 60 0.88 -3.04 -10.32
C ILE A 60 0.61 -3.68 -11.68
N THR A 61 0.82 -4.98 -11.79
CA THR A 61 0.61 -5.73 -13.03
C THR A 61 -0.28 -6.93 -12.78
N LYS A 62 -0.89 -7.42 -13.83
CA LYS A 62 -1.71 -8.62 -13.78
C LYS A 62 -1.48 -9.45 -15.03
N GLN A 63 -1.37 -10.76 -14.82
CA GLN A 63 -1.29 -11.70 -15.93
C GLN A 63 -2.67 -11.91 -16.52
N GLN A 64 -2.82 -11.64 -17.81
CA GLN A 64 -4.07 -11.89 -18.53
C GLN A 64 -3.73 -12.55 -19.86
N ASP A 65 -4.24 -13.76 -20.07
CA ASP A 65 -3.84 -14.62 -21.17
C ASP A 65 -2.30 -14.80 -21.14
N ASP A 66 -1.58 -14.55 -22.20
CA ASP A 66 -0.11 -14.67 -22.19
C ASP A 66 0.58 -13.30 -22.02
N ALA A 67 -0.18 -12.26 -21.64
CA ALA A 67 0.34 -10.92 -21.50
C ALA A 67 0.36 -10.45 -20.05
N ASN A 68 1.37 -9.67 -19.70
CA ASN A 68 1.48 -9.01 -18.42
C ASN A 68 1.00 -7.56 -18.58
N ILE A 69 -0.14 -7.24 -17.99
CA ILE A 69 -0.81 -5.96 -18.16
C ILE A 69 -0.49 -5.05 -16.99
N GLN A 70 0.01 -3.85 -17.28
CA GLN A 70 0.21 -2.83 -16.25
C GLN A 70 -1.12 -2.16 -15.92
N LEU A 71 -1.54 -2.27 -14.66
CA LEU A 71 -2.80 -1.70 -14.18
C LEU A 71 -2.59 -0.30 -13.60
N SER A 72 -1.52 -0.08 -12.86
CA SER A 72 -1.31 1.15 -12.12
C SER A 72 0.15 1.30 -11.72
N ARG A 73 0.46 2.47 -11.17
CA ARG A 73 1.78 2.85 -10.69
C ARG A 73 1.63 3.33 -9.24
N LEU A 74 2.53 2.89 -8.37
CA LEU A 74 2.56 3.27 -6.95
C LEU A 74 3.73 4.23 -6.70
N LYS A 75 3.45 5.28 -5.94
CA LYS A 75 4.40 6.33 -5.59
C LYS A 75 4.69 6.32 -4.08
N PRO A 76 5.79 6.95 -3.63
CA PRO A 76 6.07 7.07 -2.20
C PRO A 76 4.89 7.66 -1.42
N GLY A 77 4.63 7.08 -0.25
CA GLY A 77 3.52 7.44 0.62
C GLY A 77 2.27 6.60 0.43
N GLU A 78 2.20 5.81 -0.63
CA GLU A 78 1.03 4.98 -0.91
C GLU A 78 1.09 3.63 -0.19
N ILE A 79 -0.10 3.17 0.24
CA ILE A 79 -0.30 1.85 0.82
C ILE A 79 -0.77 0.91 -0.29
N PHE A 80 -0.30 -0.33 -0.25
CA PHE A 80 -0.76 -1.36 -1.17
C PHE A 80 -0.80 -2.74 -0.49
N GLY A 81 -1.44 -3.70 -1.13
CA GLY A 81 -1.70 -5.01 -0.54
C GLY A 81 -2.92 -5.04 0.37
N GLU A 82 -3.73 -3.98 0.35
CA GLU A 82 -4.88 -3.79 1.23
C GLU A 82 -6.03 -4.76 0.95
N MET A 83 -6.20 -5.18 -0.28
CA MET A 83 -7.32 -6.08 -0.63
C MET A 83 -7.18 -7.43 0.08
N SER A 84 -6.00 -8.02 0.07
CA SER A 84 -5.74 -9.28 0.77
C SER A 84 -5.73 -9.11 2.28
N TRP A 85 -5.25 -7.96 2.77
CA TRP A 85 -5.25 -7.65 4.20
C TRP A 85 -6.67 -7.58 4.75
N VAL A 86 -7.60 -6.98 3.99
CA VAL A 86 -9.01 -6.86 4.40
C VAL A 86 -9.77 -8.17 4.20
N SER A 87 -9.59 -8.85 3.05
CA SER A 87 -10.43 -9.99 2.64
C SER A 87 -9.85 -11.35 3.02
N GLY A 88 -8.56 -11.45 3.27
CA GLY A 88 -7.87 -12.72 3.47
C GLY A 88 -7.73 -13.57 2.20
N LYS A 89 -8.13 -13.03 1.04
CA LYS A 89 -8.05 -13.73 -0.24
C LYS A 89 -6.62 -13.69 -0.80
N PRO A 90 -6.26 -14.62 -1.71
CA PRO A 90 -4.98 -14.58 -2.38
C PRO A 90 -4.76 -13.27 -3.13
N ARG A 91 -3.50 -12.92 -3.36
CA ARG A 91 -3.11 -11.72 -4.10
C ARG A 91 -3.71 -11.75 -5.50
N GLN A 92 -4.34 -10.65 -5.90
CA GLN A 92 -5.01 -10.54 -7.20
C GLN A 92 -4.13 -9.93 -8.29
N SER A 93 -2.97 -9.40 -7.93
CA SER A 93 -2.05 -8.77 -8.87
C SER A 93 -0.62 -8.90 -8.36
N ASN A 94 0.33 -8.57 -9.25
CA ASN A 94 1.73 -8.43 -8.90
C ASN A 94 2.02 -6.99 -8.53
N VAL A 95 2.95 -6.77 -7.62
CA VAL A 95 3.56 -5.46 -7.39
C VAL A 95 5.06 -5.64 -7.58
N VAL A 96 5.60 -4.95 -8.57
CA VAL A 96 6.99 -5.12 -9.03
C VAL A 96 7.73 -3.79 -8.89
N ALA A 97 8.94 -3.85 -8.36
CA ALA A 97 9.79 -2.65 -8.26
C ALA A 97 10.22 -2.19 -9.65
N ASN A 98 9.95 -0.92 -9.98
CA ASN A 98 10.34 -0.32 -11.24
C ASN A 98 11.71 0.36 -11.18
N GLU A 99 12.26 0.47 -9.99
CA GLU A 99 13.56 1.02 -9.65
C GLU A 99 13.90 0.51 -8.24
N ASP A 100 14.98 0.98 -7.64
CA ASP A 100 15.28 0.62 -6.26
C ASP A 100 14.19 1.19 -5.35
N VAL A 101 13.64 0.34 -4.50
CA VAL A 101 12.45 0.63 -3.68
C VAL A 101 12.75 0.34 -2.22
N THR A 102 12.22 1.20 -1.35
CA THR A 102 12.18 0.96 0.11
C THR A 102 10.73 0.93 0.53
N ALA A 103 10.33 -0.11 1.25
CA ALA A 103 8.97 -0.29 1.73
C ALA A 103 8.95 -0.80 3.17
N ILE A 104 7.89 -0.46 3.89
CA ILE A 104 7.61 -1.01 5.22
C ILE A 104 6.60 -2.14 5.05
N GLU A 105 6.92 -3.31 5.60
CA GLU A 105 6.03 -4.47 5.60
C GLU A 105 5.27 -4.53 6.92
N MET A 106 3.98 -4.21 6.88
CA MET A 106 3.11 -4.24 8.06
C MET A 106 2.39 -5.58 8.11
N ASP A 107 3.04 -6.55 8.73
CA ASP A 107 2.51 -7.89 8.92
C ASP A 107 1.82 -8.03 10.29
N GLN A 108 1.41 -9.23 10.63
CA GLN A 108 0.74 -9.50 11.91
C GLN A 108 1.63 -9.10 13.09
N ALA A 109 2.92 -9.41 13.05
CA ALA A 109 3.86 -9.07 14.11
C ALA A 109 3.97 -7.56 14.31
N PHE A 110 3.94 -6.80 13.22
CA PHE A 110 3.91 -5.33 13.28
C PHE A 110 2.68 -4.84 14.04
N PHE A 111 1.49 -5.32 13.68
CA PHE A 111 0.24 -4.89 14.32
C PHE A 111 0.14 -5.33 15.78
N GLU A 112 0.79 -6.39 16.17
CA GLU A 112 0.85 -6.84 17.57
C GLU A 112 1.74 -5.95 18.45
N GLN A 113 2.68 -5.23 17.86
CA GLN A 113 3.62 -4.37 18.59
C GLN A 113 3.13 -2.95 18.80
N ILE A 114 2.15 -2.49 18.01
CA ILE A 114 1.61 -1.13 18.13
C ILE A 114 0.38 -1.11 19.03
N LYS A 115 0.04 0.09 19.53
CA LYS A 115 -1.15 0.26 20.36
C LYS A 115 -2.42 0.12 19.51
N PRO A 116 -3.55 -0.35 20.10
CA PRO A 116 -4.82 -0.42 19.37
C PRO A 116 -5.24 0.89 18.72
N GLU A 117 -4.99 2.03 19.37
CA GLU A 117 -5.30 3.36 18.84
C GLU A 117 -4.54 3.63 17.53
N MET A 118 -3.27 3.22 17.47
CA MET A 118 -2.45 3.35 16.26
C MET A 118 -2.98 2.45 15.15
N SER A 119 -3.31 1.22 15.49
CA SER A 119 -3.90 0.25 14.56
C SER A 119 -5.22 0.78 13.98
N ASN A 120 -6.07 1.38 14.82
CA ASN A 120 -7.32 1.98 14.39
C ASN A 120 -7.09 3.16 13.44
N LYS A 121 -6.08 3.98 13.68
CA LYS A 121 -5.72 5.09 12.78
C LYS A 121 -5.29 4.59 11.41
N ILE A 122 -4.55 3.48 11.35
CA ILE A 122 -4.17 2.85 10.09
C ILE A 122 -5.41 2.35 9.36
N LYS A 123 -6.32 1.68 10.07
CA LYS A 123 -7.58 1.18 9.50
C LYS A 123 -8.45 2.31 8.99
N ASP A 124 -8.59 3.38 9.75
CA ASP A 124 -9.38 4.55 9.34
C ASP A 124 -8.82 5.20 8.09
N TYR A 125 -7.50 5.34 8.01
CA TYR A 125 -6.82 5.87 6.82
C TYR A 125 -7.11 4.97 5.61
N LEU A 126 -7.02 3.66 5.79
CA LEU A 126 -7.27 2.68 4.73
C LEU A 126 -8.72 2.73 4.23
N ILE A 127 -9.69 2.86 5.15
CA ILE A 127 -11.10 3.01 4.79
C ILE A 127 -11.29 4.26 3.94
N GLY A 128 -10.72 5.39 4.35
CA GLY A 128 -10.78 6.62 3.58
C GLY A 128 -10.18 6.50 2.19
N LEU A 129 -9.05 5.79 2.08
CA LEU A 129 -8.40 5.52 0.80
C LEU A 129 -9.27 4.68 -0.13
N LEU A 130 -9.91 3.63 0.42
CA LEU A 130 -10.81 2.75 -0.35
C LEU A 130 -12.06 3.50 -0.82
N ILE A 131 -12.63 4.36 0.01
CA ILE A 131 -13.78 5.21 -0.37
C ILE A 131 -13.38 6.12 -1.54
N LYS A 132 -12.22 6.76 -1.45
CA LYS A 132 -11.72 7.63 -2.52
C LYS A 132 -11.54 6.87 -3.83
N ARG A 133 -11.01 5.65 -3.76
CA ARG A 133 -10.84 4.80 -4.95
C ARG A 133 -12.19 4.42 -5.57
N LEU A 134 -13.19 4.11 -4.76
CA LEU A 134 -14.55 3.82 -5.22
C LEU A 134 -15.18 5.03 -5.92
N ASP A 135 -15.04 6.21 -5.33
CA ASP A 135 -15.56 7.46 -5.93
C ASP A 135 -14.92 7.71 -7.30
N ASN A 136 -13.60 7.53 -7.39
CA ASN A 136 -12.87 7.70 -8.65
C ASN A 136 -13.34 6.70 -9.71
N MET A 137 -13.58 5.45 -9.31
CA MET A 137 -14.11 4.42 -10.22
C MET A 137 -15.51 4.76 -10.70
N ASN A 138 -16.39 5.25 -9.81
CA ASN A 138 -17.73 5.67 -10.18
C ASN A 138 -17.72 6.84 -11.16
N GLU A 139 -16.85 7.82 -10.97
CA GLU A 139 -16.68 8.93 -11.90
C GLU A 139 -16.22 8.44 -13.27
N ALA A 140 -15.29 7.49 -13.32
CA ALA A 140 -14.81 6.91 -14.56
C ALA A 140 -15.94 6.18 -15.31
N ILE A 141 -16.75 5.41 -14.58
CA ILE A 141 -17.93 4.72 -15.15
C ILE A 141 -18.92 5.72 -15.70
N MET A 142 -19.18 6.81 -14.99
CA MET A 142 -20.10 7.85 -15.45
C MET A 142 -19.62 8.53 -16.74
N ARG A 143 -18.30 8.78 -16.84
CA ARG A 143 -17.71 9.36 -18.06
C ARG A 143 -17.86 8.41 -19.25
N ILE A 144 -17.57 7.14 -19.07
CA ILE A 144 -17.72 6.12 -20.11
C ILE A 144 -19.18 6.02 -20.54
N SER A 145 -20.10 6.01 -19.58
CA SER A 145 -21.55 5.96 -19.85
C SER A 145 -22.01 7.14 -20.71
N LYS A 146 -21.52 8.35 -20.43
CA LYS A 146 -21.82 9.53 -21.23
C LYS A 146 -21.29 9.41 -22.66
N LEU A 147 -20.08 8.90 -22.82
CA LEU A 147 -19.50 8.70 -24.17
C LEU A 147 -20.29 7.68 -24.97
N MET A 148 -20.82 6.65 -24.33
CA MET A 148 -21.61 5.62 -25.02
C MET A 148 -23.01 6.09 -25.42
N ARG A 149 -23.52 7.16 -24.80
CA ARG A 149 -24.82 7.73 -25.11
C ARG A 149 -24.77 8.80 -26.21
N ALA A 150 -23.59 9.28 -26.51
CA ALA A 150 -23.39 10.34 -27.50
C ALA A 150 -23.58 9.83 -28.92
#